data_5b5fba3585dd93583b9bb8fce52cd7b9
#
_entry.id   5b5fba3585dd93583b9bb8fce52cd7b9
#
_cell.length_a   1.000
_cell.length_b   1.000
_cell.length_c   1.000
_cell.angle_alpha   90.00
_cell.angle_beta   90.00
_cell.angle_gamma   90.00
#
_symmetry.space_group_name_H-M   'P 1'
#
loop_
_entity.id
_entity.type
_entity.pdbx_description
1 polymer ?
#
loop_
_entity_poly.entity_id
_entity_poly.type
_entity_poly.pdbx_seq_one_letter_code
_entity_poly.pdbx_strand_id
1 'polypeptide(L)'
;MSSFLLTKPKKVVDCRYKVLSTDKKELNVLRATLRDIAEATGFSISSVSLVLNDRPNRISAESREKIIAAAKRLDYHPNQAAVSLITRRSNTIGLIIPDITNMFFAQIAKGAETRSSELGFSLVLCNTNDDPEKDLEYLNVLLDRGADGILLVSSYRPGIERTPADRKQ
;
A
#
# COMPACT_ATOMS: atom_id res chain seq x y z
N MET A 1 11.85 -28.29 19.74
CA MET A 1 12.02 -26.83 19.98
C MET A 1 12.92 -26.30 18.90
N SER A 2 12.38 -25.85 17.80
CA SER A 2 13.13 -25.24 16.69
C SER A 2 12.68 -23.79 16.57
N SER A 3 13.58 -22.88 16.95
CA SER A 3 13.40 -21.45 16.83
C SER A 3 13.44 -21.04 15.37
N PHE A 4 12.29 -20.70 14.81
CA PHE A 4 12.19 -20.04 13.50
C PHE A 4 12.72 -18.61 13.64
N LEU A 5 13.98 -18.41 13.32
CA LEU A 5 14.56 -17.08 13.10
C LEU A 5 13.95 -16.50 11.83
N LEU A 6 12.94 -15.65 11.97
CA LEU A 6 12.44 -14.77 10.93
C LEU A 6 13.58 -13.83 10.51
N THR A 7 14.31 -14.21 9.48
CA THR A 7 15.25 -13.33 8.79
C THR A 7 14.45 -12.19 8.14
N LYS A 8 14.58 -10.99 8.68
CA LYS A 8 13.98 -9.78 8.11
C LYS A 8 14.41 -9.63 6.67
N PRO A 9 13.50 -9.36 5.72
CA PRO A 9 13.87 -8.98 4.37
C PRO A 9 14.61 -7.64 4.45
N LYS A 10 15.90 -7.64 4.14
CA LYS A 10 16.77 -6.49 4.38
C LYS A 10 16.83 -5.50 3.22
N LYS A 11 16.23 -5.80 2.06
CA LYS A 11 16.46 -4.97 0.87
C LYS A 11 15.29 -5.04 -0.12
N VAL A 12 14.88 -3.88 -0.62
CA VAL A 12 14.01 -3.76 -1.80
C VAL A 12 14.92 -3.62 -3.02
N VAL A 13 14.67 -4.40 -4.06
CA VAL A 13 15.43 -4.36 -5.31
C VAL A 13 14.67 -3.51 -6.33
N ASP A 14 15.28 -2.43 -6.77
CA ASP A 14 14.82 -1.66 -7.92
C ASP A 14 15.14 -2.46 -9.19
N CYS A 15 14.26 -2.40 -10.19
CA CYS A 15 14.46 -3.01 -11.51
C CYS A 15 15.72 -2.51 -12.24
N ARG A 16 16.37 -1.46 -11.75
CA ARG A 16 17.69 -0.97 -12.22
C ARG A 16 18.85 -1.48 -11.36
N TYR A 17 18.66 -2.55 -10.62
CA TYR A 17 19.67 -3.15 -9.73
C TYR A 17 20.13 -2.25 -8.57
N LYS A 18 19.41 -1.17 -8.27
CA LYS A 18 19.67 -0.35 -7.09
C LYS A 18 18.94 -0.95 -5.90
N VAL A 19 19.69 -1.41 -4.92
CA VAL A 19 19.13 -1.93 -3.67
C VAL A 19 18.72 -0.75 -2.80
N LEU A 20 17.41 -0.63 -2.51
CA LEU A 20 16.88 0.34 -1.57
C LEU A 20 16.87 -0.25 -0.16
N SER A 21 17.20 0.56 0.83
CA SER A 21 17.09 0.15 2.24
C SER A 21 15.61 -0.06 2.60
N THR A 22 15.31 -1.17 3.29
CA THR A 22 14.00 -1.41 3.89
C THR A 22 13.98 -1.08 5.38
N ASP A 23 15.05 -0.51 5.91
CA ASP A 23 15.04 -0.04 7.28
C ASP A 23 14.09 1.16 7.40
N LYS A 24 12.94 0.93 8.06
CA LYS A 24 11.93 1.97 8.29
C LYS A 24 12.53 3.21 8.97
N LYS A 25 13.59 3.03 9.73
CA LYS A 25 14.27 4.12 10.43
C LYS A 25 15.08 4.97 9.45
N GLU A 26 15.77 4.36 8.49
CA GLU A 26 16.50 5.07 7.43
C GLU A 26 15.56 5.75 6.43
N LEU A 27 14.45 5.08 6.03
CA LEU A 27 13.44 5.65 5.15
C LEU A 27 12.65 6.79 5.81
N ASN A 28 12.41 6.74 7.12
CA ASN A 28 11.74 7.82 7.86
C ASN A 28 12.63 9.04 8.10
N VAL A 29 13.95 8.88 8.18
CA VAL A 29 14.88 10.02 8.32
C VAL A 29 14.89 10.90 7.07
N LEU A 30 14.49 10.37 5.92
CA LEU A 30 14.44 11.08 4.62
C LEU A 30 13.09 11.73 4.30
N ARG A 31 12.06 11.53 5.13
CA ARG A 31 10.71 12.08 4.85
C ARG A 31 10.39 13.21 5.81
N ALA A 32 10.13 14.38 5.25
CA ALA A 32 9.61 15.50 6.02
C ALA A 32 8.31 15.11 6.76
N THR A 33 8.18 15.64 7.97
CA THR A 33 7.03 15.43 8.85
C THR A 33 6.18 16.69 8.96
N LEU A 34 4.97 16.58 9.51
CA LEU A 34 4.15 17.75 9.85
C LEU A 34 4.87 18.70 10.82
N ARG A 35 5.76 18.17 11.67
CA ARG A 35 6.56 18.95 12.60
C ARG A 35 7.57 19.82 11.85
N ASP A 36 8.25 19.28 10.86
CA ASP A 36 9.24 20.03 10.08
C ASP A 36 8.59 21.20 9.32
N ILE A 37 7.36 21.00 8.82
CA ILE A 37 6.58 22.07 8.21
C ILE A 37 6.15 23.11 9.24
N ALA A 38 5.73 22.68 10.42
CA ALA A 38 5.35 23.57 11.52
C ALA A 38 6.53 24.45 11.96
N GLU A 39 7.71 23.86 12.13
CA GLU A 39 8.96 24.57 12.45
C GLU A 39 9.36 25.55 11.34
N ALA A 40 9.28 25.12 10.08
CA ALA A 40 9.65 25.97 8.93
C ALA A 40 8.68 27.15 8.70
N THR A 41 7.46 27.07 9.19
CA THR A 41 6.40 28.08 8.93
C THR A 41 5.97 28.85 10.15
N GLY A 42 6.34 28.41 11.36
CA GLY A 42 5.93 29.01 12.64
C GLY A 42 4.48 28.70 13.03
N PHE A 43 3.78 27.79 12.31
CA PHE A 43 2.43 27.40 12.66
C PHE A 43 2.41 26.16 13.57
N SER A 44 1.29 25.94 14.28
CA SER A 44 1.12 24.72 15.05
C SER A 44 0.96 23.50 14.13
N ILE A 45 1.39 22.30 14.60
CA ILE A 45 1.22 21.04 13.88
C ILE A 45 -0.26 20.82 13.52
N SER A 46 -1.19 21.18 14.42
CA SER A 46 -2.62 21.08 14.18
C SER A 46 -3.07 21.96 13.00
N SER A 47 -2.59 23.22 12.95
CA SER A 47 -2.90 24.13 11.84
C SER A 47 -2.36 23.61 10.50
N VAL A 48 -1.10 23.13 10.49
CA VAL A 48 -0.50 22.50 9.31
C VAL A 48 -1.33 21.30 8.85
N SER A 49 -1.71 20.42 9.77
CA SER A 49 -2.53 19.24 9.48
C SER A 49 -3.90 19.62 8.90
N LEU A 50 -4.58 20.63 9.44
CA LEU A 50 -5.88 21.08 8.92
C LEU A 50 -5.77 21.61 7.50
N VAL A 51 -4.72 22.36 7.19
CA VAL A 51 -4.47 22.91 5.85
C VAL A 51 -4.17 21.81 4.84
N LEU A 52 -3.25 20.90 5.17
CA LEU A 52 -2.79 19.86 4.24
C LEU A 52 -3.84 18.76 4.00
N ASN A 53 -4.79 18.56 4.92
CA ASN A 53 -5.91 17.65 4.76
C ASN A 53 -7.20 18.33 4.28
N ASP A 54 -7.12 19.58 3.85
CA ASP A 54 -8.24 20.39 3.34
C ASP A 54 -9.47 20.39 4.26
N ARG A 55 -9.23 20.37 5.58
CA ARG A 55 -10.32 20.42 6.56
C ARG A 55 -10.78 21.86 6.79
N PRO A 56 -12.06 22.09 7.08
CA PRO A 56 -12.58 23.41 7.44
C PRO A 56 -11.75 24.02 8.56
N ASN A 57 -11.24 25.24 8.35
CA ASN A 57 -10.44 25.95 9.33
C ASN A 57 -10.57 27.47 9.11
N ARG A 58 -10.13 28.25 10.12
CA ARG A 58 -10.14 29.72 10.08
C ARG A 58 -8.78 30.31 9.69
N ILE A 59 -7.92 29.56 9.04
CA ILE A 59 -6.59 29.97 8.61
C ILE A 59 -6.74 30.86 7.37
N SER A 60 -6.06 32.03 7.36
CA SER A 60 -6.09 32.95 6.22
C SER A 60 -5.53 32.32 4.94
N ALA A 61 -5.95 32.80 3.77
CA ALA A 61 -5.45 32.32 2.48
C ALA A 61 -3.92 32.43 2.39
N GLU A 62 -3.35 33.56 2.85
CA GLU A 62 -1.90 33.78 2.88
C GLU A 62 -1.16 32.73 3.74
N SER A 63 -1.71 32.43 4.93
CA SER A 63 -1.13 31.41 5.81
C SER A 63 -1.23 30.00 5.23
N ARG A 64 -2.32 29.70 4.53
CA ARG A 64 -2.54 28.44 3.80
C ARG A 64 -1.49 28.30 2.71
N GLU A 65 -1.25 29.32 1.91
CA GLU A 65 -0.23 29.31 0.86
C GLU A 65 1.17 29.08 1.41
N LYS A 66 1.53 29.74 2.52
CA LYS A 66 2.81 29.55 3.20
C LYS A 66 3.03 28.08 3.63
N ILE A 67 2.00 27.46 4.20
CA ILE A 67 2.06 26.04 4.63
C ILE A 67 2.23 25.12 3.42
N ILE A 68 1.44 25.32 2.35
CA ILE A 68 1.51 24.50 1.12
C ILE A 68 2.87 24.66 0.43
N ALA A 69 3.40 25.88 0.36
CA ALA A 69 4.71 26.14 -0.22
C ALA A 69 5.84 25.46 0.57
N ALA A 70 5.76 25.49 1.91
CA ALA A 70 6.72 24.80 2.76
C ALA A 70 6.64 23.26 2.60
N ALA A 71 5.44 22.70 2.53
CA ALA A 71 5.23 21.27 2.29
C ALA A 71 5.85 20.83 0.95
N LYS A 72 5.64 21.59 -0.11
CA LYS A 72 6.25 21.34 -1.43
C LYS A 72 7.78 21.43 -1.38
N ARG A 73 8.34 22.47 -0.74
CA ARG A 73 9.78 22.66 -0.63
C ARG A 73 10.46 21.53 0.15
N LEU A 74 9.79 20.99 1.16
CA LEU A 74 10.29 19.91 2.01
C LEU A 74 9.99 18.53 1.45
N ASP A 75 9.39 18.44 0.26
CA ASP A 75 8.92 17.18 -0.36
C ASP A 75 8.09 16.32 0.60
N TYR A 76 7.18 17.00 1.31
CA TYR A 76 6.32 16.34 2.28
C TYR A 76 5.28 15.44 1.59
N HIS A 77 5.29 14.19 1.96
CA HIS A 77 4.26 13.22 1.59
C HIS A 77 3.51 12.74 2.83
N PRO A 78 2.17 12.82 2.85
CA PRO A 78 1.38 12.30 3.96
C PRO A 78 1.73 10.84 4.29
N ASN A 79 1.86 10.53 5.58
CA ASN A 79 2.01 9.16 6.01
C ASN A 79 0.68 8.42 5.84
N GLN A 80 0.56 7.61 4.79
CA GLN A 80 -0.67 6.89 4.47
C GLN A 80 -1.15 5.99 5.63
N ALA A 81 -0.24 5.41 6.40
CA ALA A 81 -0.60 4.62 7.57
C ALA A 81 -1.28 5.47 8.66
N ALA A 82 -0.84 6.72 8.86
CA ALA A 82 -1.50 7.64 9.79
C ALA A 82 -2.84 8.15 9.25
N VAL A 83 -2.91 8.40 7.94
CA VAL A 83 -4.15 8.81 7.27
C VAL A 83 -5.18 7.67 7.33
N SER A 84 -4.79 6.44 7.04
CA SER A 84 -5.69 5.28 7.05
C SER A 84 -6.27 4.99 8.44
N LEU A 85 -5.52 5.23 9.52
CA LEU A 85 -6.04 5.13 10.88
C LEU A 85 -7.17 6.11 11.18
N ILE A 86 -7.09 7.33 10.61
CA ILE A 86 -8.10 8.37 10.81
C ILE A 86 -9.30 8.18 9.89
N THR A 87 -9.04 7.88 8.62
CA THR A 87 -10.08 7.78 7.57
C THR A 87 -10.71 6.40 7.50
N ARG A 88 -10.08 5.39 8.11
CA ARG A 88 -10.40 3.96 7.98
C ARG A 88 -10.37 3.48 6.52
N ARG A 89 -9.54 4.14 5.69
CA ARG A 89 -9.32 3.78 4.28
C ARG A 89 -7.84 3.69 4.01
N SER A 90 -7.43 2.60 3.37
CA SER A 90 -6.05 2.36 2.95
C SER A 90 -5.77 2.85 1.51
N ASN A 91 -6.84 3.13 0.76
CA ASN A 91 -6.81 3.34 -0.69
C ASN A 91 -6.08 2.19 -1.42
N THR A 92 -6.31 0.96 -0.95
CA THR A 92 -5.67 -0.23 -1.48
C THR A 92 -6.73 -1.24 -1.88
N ILE A 93 -6.58 -1.78 -3.10
CA ILE A 93 -7.36 -2.91 -3.62
C ILE A 93 -6.43 -4.12 -3.70
N GLY A 94 -6.84 -5.25 -3.16
CA GLY A 94 -6.18 -6.53 -3.36
C GLY A 94 -6.65 -7.19 -4.65
N LEU A 95 -5.73 -7.78 -5.42
CA LEU A 95 -6.05 -8.68 -6.52
C LEU A 95 -5.35 -10.01 -6.30
N ILE A 96 -6.11 -11.07 -6.12
CA ILE A 96 -5.61 -12.44 -5.95
C ILE A 96 -5.86 -13.18 -7.25
N ILE A 97 -4.81 -13.72 -7.87
CA ILE A 97 -4.87 -14.46 -9.14
C ILE A 97 -4.08 -15.76 -9.04
N PRO A 98 -4.46 -16.78 -9.85
CA PRO A 98 -3.79 -18.07 -9.84
C PRO A 98 -2.36 -18.02 -10.38
N ASP A 99 -2.14 -17.41 -11.56
CA ASP A 99 -0.84 -17.41 -12.23
C ASP A 99 -0.65 -16.16 -13.08
N ILE A 100 0.28 -15.29 -12.67
CA ILE A 100 0.62 -14.05 -13.40
C ILE A 100 1.31 -14.32 -14.74
N THR A 101 1.88 -15.51 -14.94
CA THR A 101 2.54 -15.85 -16.20
C THR A 101 1.52 -16.20 -17.29
N ASN A 102 0.30 -16.56 -16.90
CA ASN A 102 -0.79 -16.76 -17.83
C ASN A 102 -1.32 -15.41 -18.33
N MET A 103 -1.27 -15.23 -19.65
CA MET A 103 -1.66 -13.99 -20.33
C MET A 103 -3.09 -13.53 -19.97
N PHE A 104 -4.00 -14.45 -19.74
CA PHE A 104 -5.38 -14.12 -19.34
C PHE A 104 -5.41 -13.38 -18.00
N PHE A 105 -4.72 -13.91 -16.97
CA PHE A 105 -4.68 -13.27 -15.65
C PHE A 105 -3.82 -12.00 -15.65
N ALA A 106 -2.76 -11.97 -16.47
CA ALA A 106 -1.97 -10.77 -16.65
C ALA A 106 -2.77 -9.60 -17.25
N GLN A 107 -3.69 -9.88 -18.18
CA GLN A 107 -4.60 -8.89 -18.74
C GLN A 107 -5.63 -8.40 -17.72
N ILE A 108 -6.17 -9.29 -16.88
CA ILE A 108 -7.05 -8.93 -15.77
C ILE A 108 -6.29 -7.99 -14.80
N ALA A 109 -5.06 -8.37 -14.42
CA ALA A 109 -4.24 -7.57 -13.52
C ALA A 109 -3.97 -6.18 -14.08
N LYS A 110 -3.63 -6.07 -15.37
CA LYS A 110 -3.43 -4.79 -16.05
C LYS A 110 -4.69 -3.92 -16.05
N GLY A 111 -5.86 -4.50 -16.37
CA GLY A 111 -7.13 -3.77 -16.36
C GLY A 111 -7.52 -3.29 -14.96
N ALA A 112 -7.35 -4.16 -13.96
CA ALA A 112 -7.61 -3.85 -12.56
C ALA A 112 -6.69 -2.74 -12.05
N GLU A 113 -5.38 -2.79 -12.37
CA GLU A 113 -4.41 -1.76 -12.01
C GLU A 113 -4.77 -0.41 -12.61
N THR A 114 -4.99 -0.36 -13.92
CA THR A 114 -5.35 0.87 -14.63
C THR A 114 -6.60 1.50 -14.00
N ARG A 115 -7.64 0.70 -13.78
CA ARG A 115 -8.90 1.23 -13.22
C ARG A 115 -8.76 1.64 -11.77
N SER A 116 -8.01 0.89 -10.96
CA SER A 116 -7.73 1.26 -9.57
C SER A 116 -6.97 2.59 -9.49
N SER A 117 -5.93 2.76 -10.32
CA SER A 117 -5.13 3.98 -10.39
C SER A 117 -5.95 5.20 -10.78
N GLU A 118 -6.84 5.10 -11.79
CA GLU A 118 -7.77 6.16 -12.18
C GLU A 118 -8.69 6.61 -11.04
N LEU A 119 -9.06 5.68 -10.14
CA LEU A 119 -9.90 5.93 -8.98
C LEU A 119 -9.11 6.32 -7.71
N GLY A 120 -7.78 6.47 -7.81
CA GLY A 120 -6.91 6.85 -6.69
C GLY A 120 -6.59 5.71 -5.73
N PHE A 121 -6.76 4.44 -6.16
CA PHE A 121 -6.37 3.26 -5.39
C PHE A 121 -5.05 2.68 -5.88
N SER A 122 -4.27 2.12 -4.94
CA SER A 122 -3.13 1.26 -5.26
C SER A 122 -3.57 -0.19 -5.35
N LEU A 123 -3.06 -0.94 -6.35
CA LEU A 123 -3.34 -2.37 -6.48
C LEU A 123 -2.22 -3.19 -5.82
N VAL A 124 -2.60 -4.14 -4.96
CA VAL A 124 -1.70 -5.16 -4.42
C VAL A 124 -2.03 -6.49 -5.07
N LEU A 125 -1.10 -6.99 -5.89
CA LEU A 125 -1.24 -8.28 -6.57
C LEU A 125 -0.68 -9.41 -5.69
N CYS A 126 -1.48 -10.48 -5.54
CA CYS A 126 -1.11 -11.73 -4.88
C CYS A 126 -1.24 -12.87 -5.88
N ASN A 127 -0.14 -13.58 -6.13
CA ASN A 127 -0.08 -14.72 -7.05
C ASN A 127 -0.06 -16.02 -6.25
N THR A 128 -1.07 -16.87 -6.44
CA THR A 128 -1.25 -18.08 -5.61
C THR A 128 -0.58 -19.32 -6.19
N ASN A 129 -0.12 -19.27 -7.43
CA ASN A 129 0.43 -20.42 -8.17
C ASN A 129 -0.52 -21.63 -8.16
N ASP A 130 -1.80 -21.38 -8.42
CA ASP A 130 -2.87 -22.39 -8.41
C ASP A 130 -3.05 -23.14 -7.07
N ASP A 131 -2.58 -22.56 -5.96
CA ASP A 131 -2.69 -23.13 -4.63
C ASP A 131 -3.91 -22.53 -3.88
N PRO A 132 -4.99 -23.30 -3.64
CA PRO A 132 -6.18 -22.80 -2.97
C PRO A 132 -5.96 -22.41 -1.50
N GLU A 133 -4.93 -22.97 -0.82
CA GLU A 133 -4.61 -22.61 0.56
C GLU A 133 -4.08 -21.17 0.61
N LYS A 134 -3.34 -20.75 -0.44
CA LYS A 134 -2.86 -19.38 -0.59
C LYS A 134 -3.97 -18.38 -0.90
N ASP A 135 -5.06 -18.79 -1.53
CA ASP A 135 -6.22 -17.92 -1.74
C ASP A 135 -6.73 -17.39 -0.40
N LEU A 136 -6.90 -18.28 0.61
CA LEU A 136 -7.34 -17.92 1.96
C LEU A 136 -6.26 -17.17 2.75
N GLU A 137 -4.99 -17.57 2.62
CA GLU A 137 -3.87 -16.88 3.28
C GLU A 137 -3.79 -15.42 2.81
N TYR A 138 -3.77 -15.17 1.50
CA TYR A 138 -3.69 -13.82 0.95
C TYR A 138 -4.96 -13.01 1.21
N LEU A 139 -6.13 -13.64 1.22
CA LEU A 139 -7.36 -12.97 1.61
C LEU A 139 -7.24 -12.40 3.03
N ASN A 140 -6.80 -13.21 3.99
CA ASN A 140 -6.61 -12.78 5.37
C ASN A 140 -5.52 -11.70 5.47
N VAL A 141 -4.39 -11.85 4.79
CA VAL A 141 -3.31 -10.85 4.76
C VAL A 141 -3.82 -9.49 4.25
N LEU A 142 -4.64 -9.47 3.19
CA LEU A 142 -5.20 -8.24 2.64
C LEU A 142 -6.22 -7.60 3.58
N LEU A 143 -7.08 -8.41 4.22
CA LEU A 143 -8.03 -7.94 5.23
C LEU A 143 -7.32 -7.35 6.45
N ASP A 144 -6.31 -8.03 6.99
CA ASP A 144 -5.51 -7.57 8.14
C ASP A 144 -4.75 -6.27 7.84
N ARG A 145 -4.35 -6.07 6.58
CA ARG A 145 -3.74 -4.83 6.11
C ARG A 145 -4.74 -3.73 5.80
N GLY A 146 -6.03 -4.00 5.96
CA GLY A 146 -7.11 -3.04 5.77
C GLY A 146 -7.36 -2.67 4.31
N ALA A 147 -7.20 -3.61 3.37
CA ALA A 147 -7.58 -3.37 1.99
C ALA A 147 -9.06 -2.96 1.89
N ASP A 148 -9.35 -1.91 1.12
CA ASP A 148 -10.71 -1.38 0.96
C ASP A 148 -11.59 -2.27 0.08
N GLY A 149 -10.98 -3.12 -0.73
CA GLY A 149 -11.67 -4.12 -1.55
C GLY A 149 -10.71 -5.20 -2.02
N ILE A 150 -11.27 -6.36 -2.35
CA ILE A 150 -10.49 -7.51 -2.83
C ILE A 150 -11.18 -8.08 -4.06
N LEU A 151 -10.40 -8.23 -5.14
CA LEU A 151 -10.76 -8.96 -6.34
C LEU A 151 -10.12 -10.34 -6.23
N LEU A 152 -10.92 -11.39 -6.16
CA LEU A 152 -10.45 -12.77 -6.09
C LEU A 152 -10.82 -13.49 -7.41
N VAL A 153 -9.76 -13.92 -8.13
CA VAL A 153 -9.89 -14.84 -9.26
C VAL A 153 -9.30 -16.16 -8.79
N SER A 154 -10.17 -17.04 -8.30
CA SER A 154 -9.75 -18.33 -7.76
C SER A 154 -9.80 -19.41 -8.85
N SER A 155 -8.81 -20.30 -8.84
CA SER A 155 -8.86 -21.57 -9.55
C SER A 155 -9.75 -22.60 -8.85
N TYR A 156 -10.19 -22.29 -7.62
CA TYR A 156 -11.08 -23.17 -6.86
C TYR A 156 -12.44 -23.30 -7.55
N ARG A 157 -12.78 -24.52 -7.96
CA ARG A 157 -14.10 -24.88 -8.45
C ARG A 157 -14.82 -25.64 -7.34
N PRO A 158 -15.92 -25.10 -6.75
CA PRO A 158 -16.72 -25.84 -5.77
C PRO A 158 -17.21 -27.16 -6.38
N GLY A 159 -16.97 -28.28 -5.70
CA GLY A 159 -17.43 -29.60 -6.16
C GLY A 159 -16.44 -30.41 -7.00
N ILE A 160 -15.26 -29.88 -7.31
CA ILE A 160 -14.16 -30.67 -7.86
C ILE A 160 -13.15 -30.89 -6.74
N GLU A 161 -13.23 -32.04 -6.07
CA GLU A 161 -12.16 -32.48 -5.18
C GLU A 161 -10.90 -32.68 -6.02
N ARG A 162 -9.88 -31.84 -5.80
CA ARG A 162 -8.56 -32.06 -6.38
C ARG A 162 -7.98 -33.30 -5.72
N THR A 163 -7.78 -34.33 -6.53
CA THR A 163 -7.08 -35.54 -6.08
C THR A 163 -5.61 -35.20 -5.78
N PRO A 164 -4.93 -35.96 -4.90
CA PRO A 164 -3.50 -35.76 -4.64
C PRO A 164 -2.63 -35.86 -5.90
N ALA A 165 -3.12 -36.44 -7.00
CA ALA A 165 -2.44 -36.53 -8.30
C ALA A 165 -2.35 -35.17 -9.02
N ASP A 166 -3.34 -34.26 -8.81
CA ASP A 166 -3.39 -32.95 -9.46
C ASP A 166 -2.41 -31.93 -8.85
N ARG A 167 -1.74 -32.29 -7.74
CA ARG A 167 -0.76 -31.44 -7.03
C ARG A 167 0.69 -31.62 -7.51
N LYS A 168 0.93 -32.45 -8.55
CA LYS A 168 2.29 -32.83 -9.01
C LYS A 168 2.60 -32.47 -10.46
N GLN A 169 1.96 -31.48 -11.03
CA GLN A 169 2.37 -30.93 -12.33
C GLN A 169 2.93 -29.54 -12.21
#